data_d5df3e3f0e2f3a59822c0d2d5220724a
#
_entry.id   d5df3e3f0e2f3a59822c0d2d5220724a
#
_cell.length_a   1.000
_cell.length_b   1.000
_cell.length_c   1.000
_cell.angle_alpha   90.00
_cell.angle_beta   90.00
_cell.angle_gamma   90.00
#
_symmetry.space_group_name_H-M   'P 1'
#
loop_
_entity.id
_entity.type
_entity.pdbx_description
1 polymer ?
#
loop_
_entity_poly.entity_id
_entity_poly.type
_entity_poly.pdbx_seq_one_letter_code
_entity_poly.pdbx_strand_id
1 'polypeptide(L)'
;MSILKAVITAGAPAQKSLPLQNLVDPQGNNKTALQLIADEAVRAGIDEICLIICPGEQSNYEKAAGEHASRLTFVEQSEPQGYADALFRARNFVGNDKFLHLVSDHIYISPANKGYAQQLVDIAVAESCAVSAVQPTREDMLPYFGAIGAKRIANRSDLYEVKKVLEKPTPTQAEQELIVAGLRASHYLCLAGVHVFTPTVMELLEEQKKSLGKGQILQLSIAMETLARRERFLAAEIEGSRFNIGVKYGLLKSQLALALSGKDRDEILTDMLSLVASGTQTNGQSVLSGVEG
;
A
#
# COMPACT_ATOMS: atom_id res chain seq x y z
N MET A 1 -15.01 7.87 -17.51
CA MET A 1 -15.47 6.54 -17.07
C MET A 1 -15.16 6.44 -15.59
N SER A 2 -16.12 6.04 -14.76
CA SER A 2 -15.91 5.79 -13.33
C SER A 2 -15.15 4.48 -13.11
N ILE A 3 -14.38 4.41 -12.04
CA ILE A 3 -13.70 3.19 -11.58
C ILE A 3 -14.53 2.66 -10.41
N LEU A 4 -15.21 1.54 -10.60
CA LEU A 4 -16.19 1.01 -9.63
C LEU A 4 -15.72 -0.28 -8.93
N LYS A 5 -14.62 -0.87 -9.39
CA LYS A 5 -14.09 -2.13 -8.87
C LYS A 5 -12.78 -1.94 -8.15
N ALA A 6 -12.59 -2.64 -7.05
CA ALA A 6 -11.29 -2.75 -6.39
C ALA A 6 -10.87 -4.21 -6.21
N VAL A 7 -9.56 -4.43 -6.16
CA VAL A 7 -8.95 -5.71 -5.78
C VAL A 7 -8.06 -5.47 -4.57
N ILE A 8 -8.29 -6.21 -3.49
CA ILE A 8 -7.44 -6.21 -2.29
C ILE A 8 -6.74 -7.56 -2.21
N THR A 9 -5.42 -7.56 -2.13
CA THR A 9 -4.64 -8.80 -2.05
C THR A 9 -4.26 -9.12 -0.61
N ALA A 10 -4.80 -10.24 -0.08
CA ALA A 10 -4.59 -10.74 1.27
C ALA A 10 -4.22 -12.24 1.31
N GLY A 11 -3.78 -12.80 0.16
CA GLY A 11 -3.52 -14.24 -0.01
C GLY A 11 -2.16 -14.74 0.55
N ALA A 12 -1.35 -13.88 1.18
CA ALA A 12 -0.05 -14.28 1.72
C ALA A 12 -0.21 -15.01 3.07
N PRO A 13 0.14 -16.32 3.20
CA PRO A 13 -0.09 -17.09 4.43
C PRO A 13 0.58 -16.48 5.67
N ALA A 14 1.77 -15.90 5.52
CA ALA A 14 2.50 -15.26 6.62
C ALA A 14 1.86 -13.96 7.11
N GLN A 15 0.97 -13.35 6.34
CA GLN A 15 0.37 -12.05 6.61
C GLN A 15 -1.16 -12.12 6.76
N LYS A 16 -1.78 -13.31 6.68
CA LYS A 16 -3.23 -13.48 6.68
C LYS A 16 -3.95 -12.92 7.90
N SER A 17 -3.26 -12.75 9.04
CA SER A 17 -3.84 -12.16 10.26
C SER A 17 -3.74 -10.63 10.30
N LEU A 18 -2.98 -9.98 9.42
CA LEU A 18 -2.77 -8.53 9.43
C LEU A 18 -4.07 -7.75 9.15
N PRO A 19 -4.89 -8.11 8.14
CA PRO A 19 -6.15 -7.42 7.88
C PRO A 19 -7.18 -7.57 9.01
N LEU A 20 -7.01 -8.57 9.88
CA LEU A 20 -7.89 -8.86 11.00
C LEU A 20 -7.52 -8.08 12.29
N GLN A 21 -6.40 -7.34 12.29
CA GLN A 21 -5.94 -6.57 13.45
C GLN A 21 -6.89 -5.38 13.71
N ASN A 22 -7.21 -5.16 14.98
CA ASN A 22 -8.02 -4.01 15.40
C ASN A 22 -7.14 -2.76 15.57
N LEU A 23 -7.68 -1.65 15.12
CA LEU A 23 -7.13 -0.31 15.23
C LEU A 23 -8.25 0.65 15.63
N VAL A 24 -7.90 1.77 16.24
CA VAL A 24 -8.81 2.87 16.50
C VAL A 24 -8.68 3.89 15.37
N ASP A 25 -9.77 4.19 14.70
CA ASP A 25 -9.80 5.15 13.60
C ASP A 25 -9.65 6.61 14.10
N PRO A 26 -9.47 7.62 13.23
CA PRO A 26 -9.36 9.01 13.62
C PRO A 26 -10.60 9.58 14.36
N GLN A 27 -11.75 8.90 14.28
CA GLN A 27 -12.99 9.28 14.96
C GLN A 27 -13.15 8.60 16.32
N GLY A 28 -12.19 7.72 16.71
CA GLY A 28 -12.22 6.97 17.97
C GLY A 28 -13.00 5.66 17.92
N ASN A 29 -13.36 5.16 16.72
CA ASN A 29 -14.08 3.89 16.56
C ASN A 29 -13.12 2.73 16.39
N ASN A 30 -13.47 1.57 16.98
CA ASN A 30 -12.72 0.33 16.72
C ASN A 30 -13.05 -0.19 15.32
N LYS A 31 -12.03 -0.37 14.50
CA LYS A 31 -12.13 -0.95 13.15
C LYS A 31 -11.02 -1.97 12.93
N THR A 32 -11.29 -2.97 12.11
CA THR A 32 -10.21 -3.84 11.63
C THR A 32 -9.37 -3.11 10.57
N ALA A 33 -8.14 -3.56 10.35
CA ALA A 33 -7.33 -3.04 9.25
C ALA A 33 -8.03 -3.21 7.91
N LEU A 34 -8.76 -4.34 7.70
CA LEU A 34 -9.57 -4.56 6.51
C LEU A 34 -10.66 -3.51 6.33
N GLN A 35 -11.38 -3.15 7.41
CA GLN A 35 -12.39 -2.08 7.34
C GLN A 35 -11.77 -0.75 6.93
N LEU A 36 -10.62 -0.38 7.50
CA LEU A 36 -9.94 0.86 7.14
C LEU A 36 -9.49 0.88 5.67
N ILE A 37 -9.02 -0.25 5.14
CA ILE A 37 -8.63 -0.38 3.72
C ILE A 37 -9.87 -0.35 2.82
N ALA A 38 -10.96 -1.00 3.22
CA ALA A 38 -12.23 -0.95 2.49
C ALA A 38 -12.85 0.45 2.50
N ASP A 39 -12.76 1.19 3.63
CA ASP A 39 -13.16 2.59 3.72
C ASP A 39 -12.44 3.46 2.69
N GLU A 40 -11.13 3.24 2.47
CA GLU A 40 -10.37 3.95 1.45
C GLU A 40 -10.91 3.67 0.04
N ALA A 41 -11.23 2.41 -0.27
CA ALA A 41 -11.82 2.04 -1.55
C ALA A 41 -13.22 2.66 -1.74
N VAL A 42 -14.09 2.56 -0.73
CA VAL A 42 -15.45 3.10 -0.78
C VAL A 42 -15.44 4.63 -0.91
N ARG A 43 -14.57 5.34 -0.19
CA ARG A 43 -14.38 6.80 -0.33
C ARG A 43 -13.91 7.18 -1.73
N ALA A 44 -13.17 6.30 -2.41
CA ALA A 44 -12.74 6.49 -3.79
C ALA A 44 -13.87 6.23 -4.82
N GLY A 45 -15.09 5.91 -4.38
CA GLY A 45 -16.24 5.64 -5.25
C GLY A 45 -16.34 4.20 -5.74
N ILE A 46 -15.67 3.27 -5.05
CA ILE A 46 -15.72 1.84 -5.40
C ILE A 46 -16.99 1.20 -4.83
N ASP A 47 -17.69 0.45 -5.67
CA ASP A 47 -18.91 -0.28 -5.32
C ASP A 47 -18.66 -1.76 -5.03
N GLU A 48 -17.74 -2.40 -5.77
CA GLU A 48 -17.45 -3.83 -5.70
C GLU A 48 -15.98 -4.07 -5.36
N ILE A 49 -15.72 -4.93 -4.39
CA ILE A 49 -14.36 -5.25 -3.91
C ILE A 49 -14.12 -6.76 -4.03
N CYS A 50 -13.11 -7.17 -4.79
CA CYS A 50 -12.60 -8.53 -4.80
C CYS A 50 -11.48 -8.66 -3.77
N LEU A 51 -11.66 -9.54 -2.80
CA LEU A 51 -10.64 -9.84 -1.79
C LEU A 51 -9.99 -11.19 -2.08
N ILE A 52 -8.68 -11.18 -2.38
CA ILE A 52 -7.92 -12.41 -2.61
C ILE A 52 -7.41 -12.90 -1.26
N ILE A 53 -7.81 -14.11 -0.87
CA ILE A 53 -7.58 -14.67 0.47
C ILE A 53 -6.84 -16.03 0.42
N CYS A 54 -6.33 -16.45 1.57
CA CYS A 54 -5.92 -17.83 1.76
C CYS A 54 -7.15 -18.76 1.82
N PRO A 55 -7.03 -20.02 1.38
CA PRO A 55 -8.10 -20.99 1.46
C PRO A 55 -8.64 -21.14 2.90
N GLY A 56 -9.98 -21.20 3.01
CA GLY A 56 -10.68 -21.40 4.29
C GLY A 56 -10.77 -20.17 5.20
N GLU A 57 -10.25 -19.01 4.79
CA GLU A 57 -10.26 -17.79 5.62
C GLU A 57 -11.48 -16.88 5.36
N GLN A 58 -12.37 -17.22 4.44
CA GLN A 58 -13.51 -16.37 4.04
C GLN A 58 -14.33 -15.89 5.23
N SER A 59 -14.73 -16.78 6.14
CA SER A 59 -15.58 -16.44 7.29
C SER A 59 -14.89 -15.43 8.24
N ASN A 60 -13.56 -15.52 8.41
CA ASN A 60 -12.80 -14.59 9.23
C ASN A 60 -12.77 -13.20 8.59
N TYR A 61 -12.54 -13.13 7.30
CA TYR A 61 -12.50 -11.87 6.56
C TYR A 61 -13.88 -11.23 6.42
N GLU A 62 -14.93 -12.03 6.23
CA GLU A 62 -16.32 -11.54 6.17
C GLU A 62 -16.73 -10.87 7.49
N LYS A 63 -16.41 -11.49 8.64
CA LYS A 63 -16.60 -10.87 9.95
C LYS A 63 -15.77 -9.61 10.14
N ALA A 64 -14.50 -9.65 9.73
CA ALA A 64 -13.59 -8.51 9.85
C ALA A 64 -14.00 -7.33 8.96
N ALA A 65 -14.64 -7.57 7.82
CA ALA A 65 -15.11 -6.52 6.91
C ALA A 65 -16.28 -5.70 7.48
N GLY A 66 -17.03 -6.25 8.45
CA GLY A 66 -18.16 -5.54 9.09
C GLY A 66 -19.18 -5.04 8.07
N GLU A 67 -19.43 -3.74 8.06
CA GLU A 67 -20.40 -3.10 7.15
C GLU A 67 -20.08 -3.24 5.66
N HIS A 68 -18.82 -3.51 5.32
CA HIS A 68 -18.40 -3.70 3.93
C HIS A 68 -18.55 -5.13 3.42
N ALA A 69 -18.97 -6.09 4.25
CA ALA A 69 -19.07 -7.50 3.88
C ALA A 69 -19.94 -7.73 2.62
N SER A 70 -21.04 -6.99 2.47
CA SER A 70 -21.93 -7.09 1.31
C SER A 70 -21.30 -6.62 -0.03
N ARG A 71 -20.20 -5.88 0.02
CA ARG A 71 -19.45 -5.40 -1.16
C ARG A 71 -18.37 -6.38 -1.59
N LEU A 72 -18.06 -7.40 -0.76
CA LEU A 72 -16.92 -8.28 -0.97
C LEU A 72 -17.29 -9.51 -1.80
N THR A 73 -16.46 -9.77 -2.80
CA THR A 73 -16.35 -11.06 -3.50
C THR A 73 -15.03 -11.69 -3.10
N PHE A 74 -15.07 -12.92 -2.60
CA PHE A 74 -13.89 -13.65 -2.16
C PHE A 74 -13.34 -14.54 -3.27
N VAL A 75 -12.03 -14.51 -3.47
CA VAL A 75 -11.31 -15.41 -4.38
C VAL A 75 -10.13 -16.02 -3.62
N GLU A 76 -10.07 -17.35 -3.57
CA GLU A 76 -9.02 -18.07 -2.89
C GLU A 76 -7.77 -18.21 -3.75
N GLN A 77 -6.60 -17.92 -3.16
CA GLN A 77 -5.31 -18.29 -3.71
C GLN A 77 -4.90 -19.65 -3.15
N SER A 78 -5.29 -20.72 -3.84
CA SER A 78 -5.09 -22.11 -3.39
C SER A 78 -3.62 -22.47 -3.21
N GLU A 79 -2.75 -21.92 -4.07
CA GLU A 79 -1.30 -22.09 -4.01
C GLU A 79 -0.65 -20.70 -3.87
N PRO A 80 0.21 -20.47 -2.86
CA PRO A 80 0.83 -19.17 -2.63
C PRO A 80 1.98 -18.92 -3.62
N GLN A 81 1.66 -18.64 -4.88
CA GLN A 81 2.62 -18.38 -5.95
C GLN A 81 3.06 -16.90 -6.04
N GLY A 82 2.94 -16.18 -4.93
CA GLY A 82 3.38 -14.78 -4.83
C GLY A 82 2.29 -13.75 -5.07
N TYR A 83 2.68 -12.48 -4.92
CA TYR A 83 1.79 -11.31 -4.95
C TYR A 83 1.12 -11.08 -6.31
N ALA A 84 1.88 -11.21 -7.40
CA ALA A 84 1.32 -11.01 -8.74
C ALA A 84 0.33 -12.12 -9.15
N ASP A 85 0.52 -13.37 -8.67
CA ASP A 85 -0.46 -14.43 -8.88
C ASP A 85 -1.74 -14.15 -8.09
N ALA A 86 -1.63 -13.64 -6.85
CA ALA A 86 -2.79 -13.20 -6.08
C ALA A 86 -3.61 -12.16 -6.88
N LEU A 87 -2.97 -11.12 -7.41
CA LEU A 87 -3.64 -10.12 -8.22
C LEU A 87 -4.29 -10.74 -9.48
N PHE A 88 -3.57 -11.64 -10.17
CA PHE A 88 -4.06 -12.29 -11.38
C PHE A 88 -5.32 -13.15 -11.15
N ARG A 89 -5.51 -13.68 -9.93
CA ARG A 89 -6.73 -14.42 -9.55
C ARG A 89 -8.01 -13.58 -9.67
N ALA A 90 -7.90 -12.25 -9.57
CA ALA A 90 -9.03 -11.35 -9.74
C ALA A 90 -9.43 -11.11 -11.21
N ARG A 91 -8.76 -11.72 -12.20
CA ARG A 91 -8.98 -11.47 -13.64
C ARG A 91 -10.45 -11.56 -14.05
N ASN A 92 -11.15 -12.60 -13.63
CA ASN A 92 -12.57 -12.80 -14.00
C ASN A 92 -13.48 -11.74 -13.38
N PHE A 93 -13.17 -11.27 -12.16
CA PHE A 93 -13.89 -10.20 -11.49
C PHE A 93 -13.66 -8.85 -12.19
N VAL A 94 -12.42 -8.55 -12.51
CA VAL A 94 -12.04 -7.30 -13.17
C VAL A 94 -12.63 -7.22 -14.58
N GLY A 95 -12.56 -8.30 -15.36
CA GLY A 95 -12.98 -8.30 -16.76
C GLY A 95 -12.19 -7.28 -17.58
N ASN A 96 -12.91 -6.40 -18.27
CA ASN A 96 -12.34 -5.34 -19.12
C ASN A 96 -12.39 -3.94 -18.46
N ASP A 97 -12.61 -3.87 -17.15
CA ASP A 97 -12.73 -2.60 -16.44
C ASP A 97 -11.38 -2.13 -15.90
N LYS A 98 -11.20 -0.81 -15.79
CA LYS A 98 -10.18 -0.23 -14.91
C LYS A 98 -10.54 -0.52 -13.46
N PHE A 99 -9.56 -0.80 -12.64
CA PHE A 99 -9.78 -1.14 -11.24
C PHE A 99 -8.74 -0.52 -10.31
N LEU A 100 -9.18 -0.25 -9.08
CA LEU A 100 -8.31 0.12 -7.98
C LEU A 100 -7.69 -1.15 -7.37
N HIS A 101 -6.40 -1.16 -7.15
CA HIS A 101 -5.71 -2.24 -6.44
C HIS A 101 -5.09 -1.72 -5.15
N LEU A 102 -5.32 -2.43 -4.04
CA LEU A 102 -4.80 -2.14 -2.71
C LEU A 102 -4.15 -3.39 -2.11
N VAL A 103 -3.10 -3.20 -1.33
CA VAL A 103 -2.53 -4.27 -0.51
C VAL A 103 -3.20 -4.29 0.87
N SER A 104 -3.26 -5.47 1.49
CA SER A 104 -3.98 -5.66 2.75
C SER A 104 -3.16 -5.39 4.02
N ASP A 105 -1.90 -5.00 3.87
CA ASP A 105 -0.96 -4.75 4.96
C ASP A 105 -0.54 -3.27 5.09
N HIS A 106 -1.26 -2.37 4.41
CA HIS A 106 -1.00 -0.93 4.48
C HIS A 106 -2.21 -0.15 4.96
N ILE A 107 -1.99 0.76 5.90
CA ILE A 107 -2.97 1.78 6.32
C ILE A 107 -2.56 3.11 5.70
N TYR A 108 -3.55 3.83 5.19
CA TYR A 108 -3.36 5.11 4.51
C TYR A 108 -3.98 6.22 5.34
N ILE A 109 -3.25 7.33 5.50
CA ILE A 109 -3.71 8.51 6.22
C ILE A 109 -3.46 9.72 5.33
N SER A 110 -4.53 10.41 4.98
CA SER A 110 -4.46 11.65 4.20
C SER A 110 -4.95 12.82 5.05
N PRO A 111 -4.19 13.92 5.15
CA PRO A 111 -4.64 15.15 5.79
C PRO A 111 -5.62 15.94 4.92
N ALA A 112 -5.70 15.61 3.62
CA ALA A 112 -6.61 16.25 2.69
C ALA A 112 -8.06 15.88 2.98
N ASN A 113 -9.00 16.70 2.50
CA ASN A 113 -10.43 16.41 2.54
C ASN A 113 -10.82 15.17 1.69
N LYS A 114 -9.86 14.60 0.94
CA LYS A 114 -10.02 13.41 0.10
C LYS A 114 -9.15 12.30 0.63
N GLY A 115 -9.66 11.06 0.61
CA GLY A 115 -8.89 9.86 0.94
C GLY A 115 -7.68 9.66 0.01
N TYR A 116 -6.72 8.88 0.45
CA TYR A 116 -5.49 8.59 -0.29
C TYR A 116 -5.79 7.92 -1.65
N ALA A 117 -6.64 6.87 -1.62
CA ALA A 117 -7.07 6.18 -2.83
C ALA A 117 -7.95 7.05 -3.75
N GLN A 118 -8.80 7.91 -3.17
CA GLN A 118 -9.63 8.86 -3.93
C GLN A 118 -8.79 9.80 -4.80
N GLN A 119 -7.72 10.38 -4.23
CA GLN A 119 -6.81 11.26 -4.97
C GLN A 119 -6.21 10.53 -6.18
N LEU A 120 -5.80 9.26 -6.00
CA LEU A 120 -5.23 8.46 -7.10
C LEU A 120 -6.27 8.15 -8.18
N VAL A 121 -7.50 7.79 -7.78
CA VAL A 121 -8.61 7.52 -8.71
C VAL A 121 -8.95 8.78 -9.51
N ASP A 122 -9.01 9.94 -8.87
CA ASP A 122 -9.26 11.23 -9.54
C ASP A 122 -8.21 11.52 -10.62
N ILE A 123 -6.94 11.28 -10.33
CA ILE A 123 -5.83 11.43 -11.29
C ILE A 123 -6.00 10.43 -12.46
N ALA A 124 -6.27 9.15 -12.16
CA ALA A 124 -6.43 8.12 -13.18
C ALA A 124 -7.62 8.37 -14.11
N VAL A 125 -8.69 8.95 -13.58
CA VAL A 125 -9.87 9.38 -14.38
C VAL A 125 -9.51 10.58 -15.24
N ALA A 126 -8.89 11.61 -14.68
CA ALA A 126 -8.50 12.82 -15.39
C ALA A 126 -7.50 12.54 -16.52
N GLU A 127 -6.48 11.72 -16.26
CA GLU A 127 -5.42 11.36 -17.20
C GLU A 127 -5.81 10.18 -18.12
N SER A 128 -6.93 9.52 -17.85
CA SER A 128 -7.48 8.38 -18.60
C SER A 128 -6.53 7.19 -18.76
N CYS A 129 -5.56 7.01 -17.87
CA CYS A 129 -4.51 5.98 -17.93
C CYS A 129 -4.33 5.23 -16.60
N ALA A 130 -3.44 4.23 -16.59
CA ALA A 130 -2.99 3.60 -15.36
C ALA A 130 -2.16 4.59 -14.53
N VAL A 131 -2.32 4.54 -13.19
CA VAL A 131 -1.58 5.39 -12.25
C VAL A 131 -1.23 4.59 -11.00
N SER A 132 0.02 4.70 -10.54
CA SER A 132 0.47 4.14 -9.26
C SER A 132 0.79 5.25 -8.26
N ALA A 133 0.36 5.07 -7.02
CA ALA A 133 0.81 5.94 -5.94
C ALA A 133 2.26 5.64 -5.60
N VAL A 134 3.05 6.70 -5.43
CA VAL A 134 4.46 6.63 -5.05
C VAL A 134 4.76 7.60 -3.91
N GLN A 135 5.83 7.29 -3.19
CA GLN A 135 6.34 8.13 -2.11
C GLN A 135 7.86 8.21 -2.21
N PRO A 136 8.46 9.43 -2.17
CA PRO A 136 9.89 9.59 -2.01
C PRO A 136 10.35 8.90 -0.73
N THR A 137 11.22 7.91 -0.87
CA THR A 137 11.62 7.02 0.22
C THR A 137 13.14 6.91 0.25
N ARG A 138 13.72 6.88 1.44
CA ARG A 138 15.16 6.77 1.63
C ARG A 138 15.68 5.42 1.13
N GLU A 139 16.92 5.40 0.70
CA GLU A 139 17.66 4.26 0.16
C GLU A 139 17.64 3.03 1.09
N ASP A 140 17.77 3.24 2.41
CA ASP A 140 17.75 2.17 3.41
C ASP A 140 16.42 1.39 3.46
N MET A 141 15.36 1.92 2.84
CA MET A 141 14.05 1.30 2.77
C MET A 141 13.78 0.54 1.46
N LEU A 142 14.68 0.62 0.46
CA LEU A 142 14.54 -0.08 -0.83
C LEU A 142 14.29 -1.59 -0.71
N PRO A 143 14.88 -2.33 0.26
CA PRO A 143 14.63 -3.76 0.43
C PRO A 143 13.16 -4.13 0.72
N TYR A 144 12.33 -3.15 1.08
CA TYR A 144 10.93 -3.40 1.46
C TYR A 144 9.94 -3.07 0.33
N PHE A 145 10.35 -2.34 -0.72
CA PHE A 145 9.43 -1.77 -1.70
C PHE A 145 9.88 -1.96 -3.14
N GLY A 146 8.92 -2.11 -4.05
CA GLY A 146 9.16 -1.83 -5.45
C GLY A 146 9.43 -0.33 -5.65
N ALA A 147 10.32 0.00 -6.57
CA ALA A 147 10.70 1.39 -6.87
C ALA A 147 10.68 1.66 -8.37
N ILE A 148 10.52 2.93 -8.75
CA ILE A 148 10.38 3.32 -10.14
C ILE A 148 11.44 4.35 -10.56
N GLY A 149 11.90 4.21 -11.82
CA GLY A 149 12.53 5.27 -12.59
C GLY A 149 11.47 5.97 -13.43
N ALA A 150 11.41 7.29 -13.37
CA ALA A 150 10.34 8.04 -14.01
C ALA A 150 10.80 9.43 -14.46
N LYS A 151 10.06 10.01 -15.41
CA LYS A 151 10.26 11.39 -15.86
C LYS A 151 9.13 12.26 -15.34
N ARG A 152 9.46 13.35 -14.64
CA ARG A 152 8.47 14.31 -14.16
C ARG A 152 7.66 14.92 -15.31
N ILE A 153 6.36 15.00 -15.15
CA ILE A 153 5.48 15.67 -16.13
C ILE A 153 5.69 17.19 -16.03
N ALA A 154 5.76 17.85 -17.18
CA ALA A 154 5.93 19.30 -17.24
C ALA A 154 4.79 20.02 -16.47
N ASN A 155 5.15 21.02 -15.68
CA ASN A 155 4.23 21.81 -14.85
C ASN A 155 3.47 21.04 -13.76
N ARG A 156 3.88 19.81 -13.44
CA ARG A 156 3.33 19.00 -12.36
C ARG A 156 4.47 18.50 -11.47
N SER A 157 4.50 18.95 -10.21
CA SER A 157 5.54 18.54 -9.25
C SER A 157 5.31 17.15 -8.67
N ASP A 158 4.11 16.66 -8.72
CA ASP A 158 3.56 15.47 -8.09
C ASP A 158 3.30 14.29 -9.06
N LEU A 159 3.53 14.49 -10.37
CA LEU A 159 3.15 13.53 -11.39
C LEU A 159 4.33 13.17 -12.30
N TYR A 160 4.48 11.88 -12.56
CA TYR A 160 5.61 11.32 -13.30
C TYR A 160 5.16 10.30 -14.34
N GLU A 161 5.83 10.24 -15.47
CA GLU A 161 5.69 9.17 -16.46
C GLU A 161 6.66 8.03 -16.12
N VAL A 162 6.13 6.83 -15.85
CA VAL A 162 6.92 5.65 -15.47
C VAL A 162 7.75 5.16 -16.66
N LYS A 163 9.03 4.87 -16.43
CA LYS A 163 9.97 4.35 -17.43
C LYS A 163 10.56 3.01 -17.05
N LYS A 164 10.76 2.76 -15.77
CA LYS A 164 11.37 1.57 -15.20
C LYS A 164 10.65 1.18 -13.92
N VAL A 165 10.53 -0.12 -13.66
CA VAL A 165 10.02 -0.63 -12.38
C VAL A 165 10.93 -1.77 -11.91
N LEU A 166 11.44 -1.68 -10.69
CA LEU A 166 12.25 -2.73 -10.07
C LEU A 166 11.62 -3.15 -8.73
N GLU A 167 11.57 -4.45 -8.50
CA GLU A 167 11.16 -5.00 -7.22
C GLU A 167 12.34 -5.06 -6.27
N LYS A 168 12.23 -4.39 -5.13
CA LYS A 168 13.23 -4.40 -4.05
C LYS A 168 14.66 -4.23 -4.56
N PRO A 169 14.95 -3.16 -5.31
CA PRO A 169 16.25 -2.96 -5.93
C PRO A 169 17.35 -2.80 -4.86
N THR A 170 18.56 -3.22 -5.22
CA THR A 170 19.76 -2.84 -4.44
C THR A 170 20.02 -1.34 -4.61
N PRO A 171 20.75 -0.69 -3.66
CA PRO A 171 21.16 0.71 -3.81
C PRO A 171 21.85 0.98 -5.14
N THR A 172 22.77 0.13 -5.56
CA THR A 172 23.49 0.25 -6.84
C THR A 172 22.54 0.20 -8.04
N GLN A 173 21.56 -0.72 -8.06
CA GLN A 173 20.56 -0.77 -9.14
C GLN A 173 19.70 0.50 -9.16
N ALA A 174 19.29 0.98 -7.98
CA ALA A 174 18.48 2.18 -7.87
C ALA A 174 19.26 3.42 -8.35
N GLU A 175 20.52 3.54 -8.00
CA GLU A 175 21.39 4.63 -8.47
C GLU A 175 21.59 4.63 -9.99
N GLN A 176 21.67 3.44 -10.59
CA GLN A 176 21.87 3.30 -12.04
C GLN A 176 20.59 3.48 -12.87
N GLU A 177 19.42 3.03 -12.36
CA GLU A 177 18.23 2.87 -13.18
C GLU A 177 17.00 3.69 -12.71
N LEU A 178 17.00 4.19 -11.47
CA LEU A 178 15.80 4.76 -10.86
C LEU A 178 15.93 6.23 -10.43
N ILE A 179 16.98 6.91 -10.85
CA ILE A 179 17.15 8.35 -10.53
C ILE A 179 16.05 9.16 -11.20
N VAL A 180 15.38 9.99 -10.40
CA VAL A 180 14.38 10.95 -10.85
C VAL A 180 14.84 12.36 -10.55
N ALA A 181 14.93 13.20 -11.58
CA ALA A 181 15.38 14.57 -11.43
C ALA A 181 14.51 15.37 -10.46
N GLY A 182 15.14 16.09 -9.53
CA GLY A 182 14.48 16.93 -8.54
C GLY A 182 14.12 16.22 -7.23
N LEU A 183 14.43 14.93 -7.07
CA LEU A 183 14.39 14.27 -5.77
C LEU A 183 15.65 14.60 -4.96
N ARG A 184 15.52 14.54 -3.65
CA ARG A 184 16.66 14.63 -2.73
C ARG A 184 17.60 13.45 -2.98
N ALA A 185 18.92 13.67 -2.85
CA ALA A 185 19.92 12.60 -2.93
C ALA A 185 19.56 11.42 -1.99
N SER A 186 19.85 10.19 -2.40
CA SER A 186 19.50 8.93 -1.71
C SER A 186 18.00 8.77 -1.42
N HIS A 187 17.13 9.39 -2.24
CA HIS A 187 15.69 9.15 -2.21
C HIS A 187 15.22 8.67 -3.58
N TYR A 188 14.33 7.69 -3.55
CA TYR A 188 13.76 7.05 -4.73
C TYR A 188 12.23 7.03 -4.65
N LEU A 189 11.54 7.05 -5.78
CA LEU A 189 10.09 6.89 -5.81
C LEU A 189 9.74 5.43 -5.58
N CYS A 190 9.29 5.11 -4.36
CA CYS A 190 8.83 3.78 -4.00
C CYS A 190 7.32 3.65 -4.13
N LEU A 191 6.87 2.50 -4.64
CA LEU A 191 5.45 2.18 -4.78
C LEU A 191 4.76 2.15 -3.41
N ALA A 192 3.60 2.75 -3.32
CA ALA A 192 2.85 2.87 -2.07
C ALA A 192 1.81 1.74 -1.86
N GLY A 193 1.74 0.74 -2.76
CA GLY A 193 0.79 -0.36 -2.66
C GLY A 193 -0.65 0.01 -3.04
N VAL A 194 -0.86 1.18 -3.68
CA VAL A 194 -2.14 1.58 -4.28
C VAL A 194 -1.92 1.87 -5.75
N HIS A 195 -2.74 1.28 -6.60
CA HIS A 195 -2.63 1.40 -8.04
C HIS A 195 -4.03 1.51 -8.66
N VAL A 196 -4.16 2.29 -9.69
CA VAL A 196 -5.26 2.17 -10.64
C VAL A 196 -4.68 1.53 -11.90
N PHE A 197 -5.14 0.34 -12.22
CA PHE A 197 -4.72 -0.38 -13.40
C PHE A 197 -5.79 -0.38 -14.49
N THR A 198 -5.33 -0.48 -15.73
CA THR A 198 -6.13 -0.84 -16.88
C THR A 198 -6.20 -2.37 -17.00
N PRO A 199 -7.17 -2.94 -17.76
CA PRO A 199 -7.23 -4.38 -18.00
C PRO A 199 -5.94 -4.96 -18.60
N THR A 200 -5.14 -4.15 -19.29
CA THR A 200 -3.85 -4.54 -19.89
C THR A 200 -2.91 -5.21 -18.88
N VAL A 201 -2.95 -4.81 -17.60
CA VAL A 201 -2.11 -5.47 -16.59
C VAL A 201 -2.44 -6.96 -16.43
N MET A 202 -3.72 -7.34 -16.53
CA MET A 202 -4.15 -8.75 -16.45
C MET A 202 -3.71 -9.55 -17.68
N GLU A 203 -3.73 -8.93 -18.86
CA GLU A 203 -3.20 -9.54 -20.11
C GLU A 203 -1.70 -9.79 -19.98
N LEU A 204 -0.95 -8.80 -19.46
CA LEU A 204 0.49 -8.90 -19.26
C LEU A 204 0.86 -9.99 -18.23
N LEU A 205 0.10 -10.11 -17.15
CA LEU A 205 0.27 -11.18 -16.17
C LEU A 205 -0.03 -12.56 -16.80
N GLU A 206 -1.03 -12.64 -17.66
CA GLU A 206 -1.32 -13.89 -18.40
C GLU A 206 -0.21 -14.26 -19.38
N GLU A 207 0.29 -13.29 -20.14
CA GLU A 207 1.43 -13.49 -21.05
C GLU A 207 2.68 -13.96 -20.29
N GLN A 208 2.98 -13.28 -19.17
CA GLN A 208 4.09 -13.69 -18.32
C GLN A 208 3.89 -15.12 -17.78
N LYS A 209 2.68 -15.46 -17.33
CA LYS A 209 2.35 -16.80 -16.81
C LYS A 209 2.58 -17.89 -17.85
N LYS A 210 2.24 -17.63 -19.11
CA LYS A 210 2.47 -18.57 -20.23
C LYS A 210 3.96 -18.77 -20.56
N SER A 211 4.80 -17.79 -20.25
CA SER A 211 6.24 -17.83 -20.51
C SER A 211 7.08 -18.28 -19.32
N LEU A 212 6.48 -18.50 -18.13
CA LEU A 212 7.20 -18.91 -16.93
C LEU A 212 7.80 -20.31 -17.08
N GLY A 213 9.10 -20.42 -16.78
CA GLY A 213 9.79 -21.71 -16.62
C GLY A 213 9.48 -22.35 -15.26
N LYS A 214 9.90 -23.62 -15.13
CA LYS A 214 9.72 -24.36 -13.87
C LYS A 214 10.41 -23.65 -12.69
N GLY A 215 9.64 -23.38 -11.63
CA GLY A 215 10.14 -22.72 -10.41
C GLY A 215 10.19 -21.20 -10.47
N GLN A 216 9.79 -20.58 -11.58
CA GLN A 216 9.62 -19.13 -11.66
C GLN A 216 8.23 -18.72 -11.18
N ILE A 217 8.11 -17.49 -10.66
CA ILE A 217 6.86 -16.89 -10.18
C ILE A 217 6.53 -15.62 -10.96
N LEU A 218 5.25 -15.29 -11.02
CA LEU A 218 4.79 -14.01 -11.57
C LEU A 218 5.36 -12.83 -10.77
N GLN A 219 5.76 -11.78 -11.48
CA GLN A 219 6.27 -10.55 -10.89
C GLN A 219 5.48 -9.35 -11.40
N LEU A 220 4.82 -8.63 -10.51
CA LEU A 220 4.03 -7.46 -10.86
C LEU A 220 4.91 -6.33 -11.43
N SER A 221 6.13 -6.16 -10.91
CA SER A 221 7.07 -5.16 -11.41
C SER A 221 7.41 -5.33 -12.90
N ILE A 222 7.56 -6.58 -13.37
CA ILE A 222 7.78 -6.90 -14.80
C ILE A 222 6.54 -6.52 -15.63
N ALA A 223 5.34 -6.87 -15.14
CA ALA A 223 4.10 -6.50 -15.81
C ALA A 223 3.93 -4.98 -15.86
N MET A 224 4.22 -4.26 -14.78
CA MET A 224 4.15 -2.79 -14.71
C MET A 224 5.19 -2.13 -15.64
N GLU A 225 6.42 -2.65 -15.72
CA GLU A 225 7.41 -2.14 -16.65
C GLU A 225 6.98 -2.35 -18.11
N THR A 226 6.38 -3.50 -18.42
CA THR A 226 5.84 -3.77 -19.76
C THR A 226 4.62 -2.89 -20.05
N LEU A 227 3.76 -2.64 -19.05
CA LEU A 227 2.63 -1.72 -19.15
C LEU A 227 3.10 -0.32 -19.56
N ALA A 228 4.17 0.20 -18.91
CA ALA A 228 4.75 1.50 -19.24
C ALA A 228 5.30 1.62 -20.68
N ARG A 229 5.58 0.48 -21.33
CA ARG A 229 5.99 0.43 -22.74
C ARG A 229 4.81 0.31 -23.70
N ARG A 230 3.68 -0.26 -23.25
CA ARG A 230 2.49 -0.48 -24.09
C ARG A 230 1.52 0.68 -24.09
N GLU A 231 1.39 1.35 -22.96
CA GLU A 231 0.45 2.44 -22.80
C GLU A 231 1.01 3.52 -21.86
N ARG A 232 0.31 4.65 -21.80
CA ARG A 232 0.65 5.70 -20.85
C ARG A 232 0.42 5.20 -19.43
N PHE A 233 1.49 5.17 -18.64
CA PHE A 233 1.46 4.75 -17.24
C PHE A 233 2.14 5.83 -16.39
N LEU A 234 1.41 6.35 -15.42
CA LEU A 234 1.85 7.43 -14.55
C LEU A 234 2.12 6.94 -13.12
N ALA A 235 2.92 7.72 -12.42
CA ALA A 235 3.07 7.62 -10.99
C ALA A 235 2.75 8.97 -10.36
N ALA A 236 2.06 8.96 -9.23
CA ALA A 236 1.64 10.17 -8.52
C ALA A 236 2.10 10.15 -7.06
N GLU A 237 2.70 11.25 -6.61
CA GLU A 237 2.88 11.51 -5.19
C GLU A 237 1.52 11.97 -4.64
N ILE A 238 0.95 11.17 -3.74
CA ILE A 238 -0.36 11.42 -3.13
C ILE A 238 -0.16 12.13 -1.79
N GLU A 239 -0.97 13.15 -1.52
CA GLU A 239 -0.94 13.84 -0.24
C GLU A 239 -1.42 12.91 0.88
N GLY A 240 -0.50 12.56 1.76
CA GLY A 240 -0.72 11.60 2.83
C GLY A 240 0.47 10.71 3.08
N SER A 241 0.26 9.70 3.90
CA SER A 241 1.27 8.73 4.28
C SER A 241 0.70 7.32 4.30
N ARG A 242 1.55 6.35 3.95
CA ARG A 242 1.25 4.93 4.12
C ARG A 242 2.01 4.36 5.30
N PHE A 243 1.39 3.43 5.98
CA PHE A 243 1.98 2.71 7.10
C PHE A 243 1.83 1.22 6.86
N ASN A 244 2.95 0.50 6.78
CA ASN A 244 2.95 -0.96 6.62
C ASN A 244 2.80 -1.61 8.00
N ILE A 245 1.67 -2.27 8.27
CA ILE A 245 1.39 -2.96 9.53
C ILE A 245 2.13 -4.31 9.66
N GLY A 246 2.67 -4.84 8.57
CA GLY A 246 3.40 -6.12 8.54
C GLY A 246 4.86 -6.02 8.94
N VAL A 247 5.42 -4.82 9.12
CA VAL A 247 6.81 -4.64 9.57
C VAL A 247 6.91 -4.47 11.07
N LYS A 248 8.12 -4.66 11.62
CA LYS A 248 8.38 -4.45 13.06
C LYS A 248 7.89 -3.07 13.50
N TYR A 249 7.05 -3.02 14.53
CA TYR A 249 6.37 -1.81 15.04
C TYR A 249 5.43 -1.13 14.03
N GLY A 250 5.10 -1.78 12.91
CA GLY A 250 4.22 -1.22 11.90
C GLY A 250 2.82 -0.93 12.42
N LEU A 251 2.21 -1.88 13.12
CA LEU A 251 0.90 -1.71 13.73
C LEU A 251 0.88 -0.57 14.75
N LEU A 252 1.89 -0.48 15.63
CA LEU A 252 2.04 0.61 16.58
C LEU A 252 2.14 1.98 15.88
N LYS A 253 3.00 2.08 14.85
CA LYS A 253 3.15 3.33 14.09
C LYS A 253 1.88 3.73 13.37
N SER A 254 1.15 2.76 12.81
CA SER A 254 -0.15 3.01 12.17
C SER A 254 -1.17 3.51 13.18
N GLN A 255 -1.26 2.89 14.37
CA GLN A 255 -2.16 3.32 15.42
C GLN A 255 -1.84 4.74 15.91
N LEU A 256 -0.57 5.06 16.12
CA LEU A 256 -0.15 6.41 16.53
C LEU A 256 -0.50 7.45 15.45
N ALA A 257 -0.27 7.12 14.18
CA ALA A 257 -0.57 8.03 13.09
C ALA A 257 -2.08 8.26 12.93
N LEU A 258 -2.92 7.22 13.10
CA LEU A 258 -4.39 7.35 13.13
C LEU A 258 -4.83 8.23 14.29
N ALA A 259 -4.35 7.98 15.50
CA ALA A 259 -4.69 8.76 16.69
C ALA A 259 -4.28 10.23 16.55
N LEU A 260 -3.08 10.51 16.05
CA LEU A 260 -2.57 11.87 15.83
C LEU A 260 -3.21 12.61 14.65
N SER A 261 -3.94 11.91 13.77
CA SER A 261 -4.73 12.52 12.69
C SER A 261 -6.20 12.74 13.05
N GLY A 262 -6.64 12.27 14.23
CA GLY A 262 -8.02 12.27 14.67
C GLY A 262 -8.40 13.42 15.60
N LYS A 263 -9.64 13.34 16.11
CA LYS A 263 -10.24 14.34 17.02
C LYS A 263 -9.55 14.43 18.38
N ASP A 264 -8.98 13.30 18.85
CA ASP A 264 -8.35 13.17 20.17
C ASP A 264 -6.83 13.42 20.12
N ARG A 265 -6.34 14.06 19.05
CA ARG A 265 -4.91 14.30 18.77
C ARG A 265 -4.17 14.93 19.93
N ASP A 266 -4.71 15.99 20.52
CA ASP A 266 -4.01 16.78 21.51
C ASP A 266 -3.93 16.05 22.87
N GLU A 267 -4.95 15.28 23.21
CA GLU A 267 -4.95 14.37 24.38
C GLU A 267 -3.89 13.28 24.22
N ILE A 268 -3.92 12.56 23.11
CA ILE A 268 -2.94 11.50 22.78
C ILE A 268 -1.51 12.04 22.78
N LEU A 269 -1.28 13.23 22.21
CA LEU A 269 0.04 13.85 22.20
C LEU A 269 0.53 14.17 23.61
N THR A 270 -0.36 14.68 24.45
CA THR A 270 -0.06 15.00 25.87
C THR A 270 0.30 13.74 26.64
N ASP A 271 -0.45 12.66 26.45
CA ASP A 271 -0.20 11.36 27.10
C ASP A 271 1.13 10.76 26.66
N MET A 272 1.44 10.81 25.35
CA MET A 272 2.72 10.36 24.82
C MET A 272 3.91 11.13 25.41
N LEU A 273 3.81 12.46 25.53
CA LEU A 273 4.84 13.30 26.15
C LEU A 273 5.02 12.94 27.62
N SER A 274 3.94 12.70 28.35
CA SER A 274 3.96 12.28 29.75
C SER A 274 4.64 10.90 29.94
N LEU A 275 4.36 9.94 29.05
CA LEU A 275 5.02 8.64 29.06
C LEU A 275 6.52 8.74 28.80
N VAL A 276 6.94 9.57 27.83
CA VAL A 276 8.36 9.80 27.56
C VAL A 276 9.05 10.46 28.74
N ALA A 277 8.44 11.47 29.36
CA ALA A 277 8.98 12.17 30.52
C ALA A 277 9.13 11.26 31.74
N SER A 278 8.15 10.39 32.02
CA SER A 278 8.21 9.43 33.13
C SER A 278 9.26 8.32 32.92
N GLY A 279 9.46 7.88 31.65
CA GLY A 279 10.47 6.88 31.31
C GLY A 279 11.92 7.36 31.47
N THR A 280 12.18 8.66 31.42
CA THR A 280 13.53 9.23 31.65
C THR A 280 13.93 9.26 33.13
N GLN A 281 12.97 9.24 34.07
CA GLN A 281 13.28 9.20 35.51
C GLN A 281 13.78 7.84 36.01
N THR A 282 13.43 6.74 35.38
CA THR A 282 13.87 5.39 35.80
C THR A 282 15.31 5.06 35.41
N ASN A 283 15.90 5.73 34.43
CA ASN A 283 17.29 5.51 34.02
C ASN A 283 18.31 6.38 34.77
N GLY A 284 17.88 7.35 35.59
CA GLY A 284 18.76 8.24 36.34
C GLY A 284 19.13 7.76 37.76
N GLN A 285 18.43 6.77 38.31
CA GLN A 285 18.63 6.33 39.69
C GLN A 285 19.51 5.07 39.90
N SER A 286 19.98 4.44 38.82
CA SER A 286 20.77 3.18 38.95
C SER A 286 22.30 3.35 38.84
N VAL A 287 22.85 4.58 38.83
CA VAL A 287 24.30 4.80 38.63
C VAL A 287 25.02 5.38 39.89
N LEU A 288 24.34 5.66 41.00
CA LEU A 288 24.96 6.30 42.18
C LEU A 288 24.97 5.46 43.49
N SER A 289 24.77 4.14 43.42
CA SER A 289 24.89 3.30 44.63
C SER A 289 25.95 2.18 44.48
N GLY A 290 27.16 2.56 44.08
CA GLY A 290 28.22 1.56 43.87
C GLY A 290 29.64 2.10 44.02
N VAL A 291 29.88 3.03 45.00
CA VAL A 291 31.22 3.35 45.47
C VAL A 291 31.12 3.79 46.91
N GLU A 292 31.22 2.82 47.80
CA GLU A 292 31.77 2.90 49.17
C GLU A 292 31.69 1.49 49.79
N GLY A 293 32.87 0.88 49.97
CA GLY A 293 33.02 -0.38 50.70
C GLY A 293 34.28 -1.11 50.27
#